data_73d8b9850f38501b40f11de085d4163c
#
_entry.id   73d8b9850f38501b40f11de085d4163c
#
_cell.length_a   1.000
_cell.length_b   1.000
_cell.length_c   1.000
_cell.angle_alpha   90.00
_cell.angle_beta   90.00
_cell.angle_gamma   90.00
#
_symmetry.space_group_name_H-M   'P 1'
#
loop_
_entity.id
_entity.type
_entity.pdbx_description
1 polymer ?
#
loop_
_entity_poly.entity_id
_entity_poly.type
_entity_poly.pdbx_seq_one_letter_code
_entity_poly.pdbx_strand_id
1 'polypeptide(L)'
;MDHDESAVISTYVDASPERVWAALTDADALAAWYWPPSVHPIAKSDPVAGGRFGITGDGMGFEGEYAELDFPRRIVQTWRWLGDDRDSRVTITLAARDGGTDLVVVHDLVDAATAEMYRAGWESCLARLPGYLA
;
A
#
# COMPACT_ATOMS: atom_id res chain seq x y z
N MET A 1 -24.15 0.81 -10.30
CA MET A 1 -23.17 1.41 -9.39
C MET A 1 -21.82 1.41 -10.07
N ASP A 2 -21.22 2.56 -10.14
CA ASP A 2 -20.00 2.77 -10.87
C ASP A 2 -18.79 2.43 -9.98
N HIS A 3 -17.87 1.58 -10.50
CA HIS A 3 -16.63 1.20 -9.81
C HIS A 3 -15.41 1.62 -10.63
N ASP A 4 -15.55 2.69 -11.40
CA ASP A 4 -14.46 3.22 -12.25
C ASP A 4 -13.73 4.39 -11.58
N GLU A 5 -14.01 4.65 -10.32
CA GLU A 5 -13.33 5.73 -9.58
C GLU A 5 -12.00 5.26 -9.02
N SER A 6 -11.18 6.20 -8.62
CA SER A 6 -9.88 5.90 -8.03
C SER A 6 -9.48 6.95 -7.01
N ALA A 7 -8.70 6.50 -6.02
CA ALA A 7 -7.97 7.39 -5.13
C ALA A 7 -6.53 7.47 -5.63
N VAL A 8 -6.00 8.66 -5.77
CA VAL A 8 -4.62 8.89 -6.21
C VAL A 8 -3.91 9.70 -5.13
N ILE A 9 -2.81 9.15 -4.62
CA ILE A 9 -2.02 9.80 -3.59
C ILE A 9 -0.58 9.88 -4.09
N SER A 10 0.01 11.08 -4.07
CA SER A 10 1.38 11.31 -4.44
C SER A 10 2.14 11.91 -3.27
N THR A 11 3.33 11.40 -3.01
CA THR A 11 4.18 11.94 -1.96
C THR A 11 5.65 11.75 -2.32
N TYR A 12 6.51 12.59 -1.76
CA TYR A 12 7.96 12.44 -1.87
C TYR A 12 8.49 11.84 -0.57
N VAL A 13 9.37 10.83 -0.69
CA VAL A 13 9.98 10.17 0.44
C VAL A 13 11.49 10.33 0.33
N ASP A 14 12.14 10.76 1.40
CA ASP A 14 13.59 10.99 1.42
C ASP A 14 14.34 9.69 1.69
N ALA A 15 14.18 8.73 0.79
CA ALA A 15 14.84 7.43 0.82
C ALA A 15 14.88 6.90 -0.61
N SER A 16 15.86 6.05 -0.91
CA SER A 16 15.99 5.48 -2.26
C SER A 16 14.79 4.61 -2.61
N PRO A 17 14.48 4.44 -3.92
CA PRO A 17 13.41 3.53 -4.33
C PRO A 17 13.58 2.12 -3.78
N GLU A 18 14.80 1.62 -3.67
CA GLU A 18 15.09 0.29 -3.12
C GLU A 18 14.67 0.20 -1.65
N ARG A 19 14.95 1.24 -0.87
CA ARG A 19 14.54 1.27 0.55
C ARG A 19 13.02 1.40 0.70
N VAL A 20 12.40 2.22 -0.14
CA VAL A 20 10.94 2.36 -0.15
C VAL A 20 10.29 1.05 -0.56
N TRP A 21 10.83 0.38 -1.57
CA TRP A 21 10.35 -0.94 -2.00
C TRP A 21 10.36 -1.94 -0.85
N ALA A 22 11.48 -2.02 -0.12
CA ALA A 22 11.59 -2.94 1.01
C ALA A 22 10.54 -2.62 2.08
N ALA A 23 10.28 -1.35 2.36
CA ALA A 23 9.26 -0.94 3.32
C ALA A 23 7.86 -1.35 2.88
N LEU A 24 7.61 -1.43 1.57
CA LEU A 24 6.30 -1.76 1.01
C LEU A 24 6.07 -3.26 0.82
N THR A 25 7.11 -4.08 0.88
CA THR A 25 7.01 -5.51 0.55
C THR A 25 7.47 -6.44 1.66
N ASP A 26 8.25 -5.97 2.61
CA ASP A 26 8.70 -6.80 3.73
C ASP A 26 7.66 -6.85 4.84
N ALA A 27 7.32 -8.04 5.30
CA ALA A 27 6.27 -8.22 6.31
C ALA A 27 6.57 -7.49 7.61
N ASP A 28 7.80 -7.60 8.12
CA ASP A 28 8.19 -6.93 9.36
C ASP A 28 8.13 -5.40 9.22
N ALA A 29 8.55 -4.90 8.05
CA ALA A 29 8.48 -3.47 7.77
C ALA A 29 7.02 -3.00 7.73
N LEU A 30 6.16 -3.70 7.02
CA LEU A 30 4.73 -3.35 6.92
C LEU A 30 4.10 -3.31 8.31
N ALA A 31 4.39 -4.29 9.17
CA ALA A 31 3.87 -4.29 10.53
C ALA A 31 4.38 -3.11 11.35
N ALA A 32 5.56 -2.57 11.01
CA ALA A 32 6.19 -1.50 11.77
C ALA A 32 5.63 -0.11 11.45
N TRP A 33 5.18 0.15 10.19
CA TRP A 33 4.81 1.52 9.82
C TRP A 33 3.41 1.69 9.25
N TYR A 34 2.81 0.65 8.66
CA TYR A 34 1.59 0.79 7.87
C TYR A 34 0.42 1.30 8.73
N TRP A 35 0.25 0.75 9.90
CA TRP A 35 -0.75 1.17 10.88
C TRP A 35 -0.09 1.52 12.20
N PRO A 36 -0.76 2.32 13.06
CA PRO A 36 -0.19 2.67 14.36
C PRO A 36 -0.03 1.43 15.25
N PRO A 37 0.97 1.41 16.13
CA PRO A 37 1.20 0.26 17.04
C PRO A 37 0.00 -0.06 17.92
N SER A 38 -0.87 0.90 18.17
CA SER A 38 -2.03 0.73 19.03
C SER A 38 -3.03 -0.31 18.51
N VAL A 39 -3.01 -0.61 17.20
CA VAL A 39 -3.90 -1.65 16.65
C VAL A 39 -3.23 -3.01 16.56
N HIS A 40 -2.00 -3.14 17.05
CA HIS A 40 -1.24 -4.40 17.08
C HIS A 40 -1.15 -5.05 15.68
N PRO A 41 -0.53 -4.40 14.68
CA PRO A 41 -0.53 -4.90 13.31
C PRO A 41 0.25 -6.20 13.17
N ILE A 42 -0.30 -7.12 12.39
CA ILE A 42 0.36 -8.35 11.96
C ILE A 42 0.33 -8.34 10.44
N ALA A 43 1.48 -8.54 9.81
CA ALA A 43 1.59 -8.51 8.36
C ALA A 43 2.12 -9.82 7.81
N LYS A 44 1.68 -10.14 6.60
CA LYS A 44 2.21 -11.26 5.80
C LYS A 44 2.58 -10.70 4.44
N SER A 45 3.65 -11.17 3.86
CA SER A 45 4.04 -10.77 2.52
C SER A 45 4.95 -11.81 1.90
N ASP A 46 4.54 -12.27 0.72
CA ASP A 46 5.35 -13.13 -0.15
C ASP A 46 5.55 -12.36 -1.45
N PRO A 47 6.60 -11.51 -1.55
CA PRO A 47 6.72 -10.53 -2.63
C PRO A 47 7.25 -11.15 -3.94
N VAL A 48 6.47 -12.05 -4.49
CA VAL A 48 6.67 -12.64 -5.81
C VAL A 48 5.36 -12.54 -6.57
N ALA A 49 5.41 -12.55 -7.90
CA ALA A 49 4.19 -12.52 -8.71
C ALA A 49 3.31 -13.73 -8.34
N GLY A 50 2.06 -13.46 -8.00
CA GLY A 50 1.13 -14.48 -7.51
C GLY A 50 1.22 -14.74 -6.01
N GLY A 51 2.19 -14.15 -5.32
CA GLY A 51 2.33 -14.27 -3.88
C GLY A 51 1.28 -13.47 -3.14
N ARG A 52 0.99 -13.86 -1.89
CA ARG A 52 -0.05 -13.23 -1.10
C ARG A 52 0.53 -12.23 -0.12
N PHE A 53 -0.28 -11.25 0.25
CA PHE A 53 0.04 -10.30 1.29
C PHE A 53 -1.21 -9.97 2.10
N GLY A 54 -1.02 -9.42 3.28
CA GLY A 54 -2.12 -8.93 4.10
C GLY A 54 -1.64 -8.30 5.38
N ILE A 55 -2.46 -7.44 5.95
CA ILE A 55 -2.23 -6.83 7.25
C ILE A 55 -3.52 -6.92 8.04
N THR A 56 -3.42 -7.37 9.29
CA THR A 56 -4.54 -7.38 10.22
C THR A 56 -4.14 -6.64 11.49
N GLY A 57 -5.11 -6.05 12.15
CA GLY A 57 -4.90 -5.38 13.42
C GLY A 57 -6.22 -5.00 14.04
N ASP A 58 -6.36 -5.30 15.33
CA ASP A 58 -7.50 -4.91 16.15
C ASP A 58 -8.86 -5.26 15.51
N GLY A 59 -8.95 -6.48 14.94
CA GLY A 59 -10.19 -6.99 14.36
C GLY A 59 -10.49 -6.52 12.94
N MET A 60 -9.60 -5.77 12.32
CA MET A 60 -9.75 -5.32 10.94
C MET A 60 -8.58 -5.79 10.09
N GLY A 61 -8.70 -5.70 8.78
CA GLY A 61 -7.60 -6.07 7.90
C GLY A 61 -7.96 -6.09 6.45
N PHE A 62 -6.92 -6.29 5.62
CA PHE A 62 -7.07 -6.49 4.19
C PHE A 62 -6.05 -7.51 3.72
N GLU A 63 -6.32 -8.08 2.56
CA GLU A 63 -5.43 -9.06 1.94
C GLU A 63 -5.54 -9.00 0.43
N GLY A 64 -4.59 -9.62 -0.25
CA GLY A 64 -4.60 -9.71 -1.69
C GLY A 64 -3.41 -10.48 -2.22
N GLU A 65 -3.12 -10.28 -3.50
CA GLU A 65 -2.01 -10.92 -4.20
C GLU A 65 -1.19 -9.87 -4.93
N TYR A 66 0.10 -10.15 -5.08
CA TYR A 66 0.96 -9.37 -5.96
C TYR A 66 0.70 -9.81 -7.40
N ALA A 67 0.00 -8.98 -8.16
CA ALA A 67 -0.29 -9.27 -9.56
C ALA A 67 0.94 -9.00 -10.44
N GLU A 68 1.73 -7.97 -10.09
CA GLU A 68 2.91 -7.60 -10.84
C GLU A 68 3.94 -6.98 -9.90
N LEU A 69 5.20 -7.34 -10.09
CA LEU A 69 6.32 -6.74 -9.37
C LEU A 69 7.42 -6.41 -10.36
N ASP A 70 7.75 -5.14 -10.50
CA ASP A 70 8.88 -4.65 -11.31
C ASP A 70 9.79 -3.85 -10.40
N PHE A 71 10.72 -4.51 -9.76
CA PHE A 71 11.63 -3.94 -8.78
C PHE A 71 12.58 -2.94 -9.44
N PRO A 72 12.79 -1.78 -8.89
CA PRO A 72 12.18 -1.15 -7.70
C PRO A 72 11.15 -0.07 -8.07
N ARG A 73 10.39 -0.26 -9.17
CA ARG A 73 9.59 0.81 -9.79
C ARG A 73 8.09 0.64 -9.69
N ARG A 74 7.58 -0.60 -9.67
CA ARG A 74 6.14 -0.80 -9.82
C ARG A 74 5.65 -2.05 -9.09
N ILE A 75 4.59 -1.87 -8.32
CA ILE A 75 3.89 -2.95 -7.63
C ILE A 75 2.41 -2.84 -8.02
N VAL A 76 1.82 -3.95 -8.48
CA VAL A 76 0.37 -4.03 -8.70
C VAL A 76 -0.17 -5.11 -7.80
N GLN A 77 -1.17 -4.77 -7.00
CA GLN A 77 -1.79 -5.68 -6.04
C GLN A 77 -3.28 -5.78 -6.30
N THR A 78 -3.86 -6.98 -6.18
CA THR A 78 -5.27 -7.08 -5.85
C THR A 78 -5.42 -6.75 -4.37
N TRP A 79 -6.58 -6.24 -3.96
CA TRP A 79 -6.72 -5.73 -2.61
C TRP A 79 -8.16 -5.90 -2.17
N ARG A 80 -8.36 -6.51 -1.01
CA ARG A 80 -9.71 -6.74 -0.48
C ARG A 80 -9.71 -6.48 1.02
N TRP A 81 -10.58 -5.60 1.45
CA TRP A 81 -10.84 -5.40 2.87
C TRP A 81 -11.57 -6.62 3.42
N LEU A 82 -11.16 -7.13 4.58
CA LEU A 82 -11.82 -8.30 5.19
C LEU A 82 -13.27 -7.94 5.52
N GLY A 83 -14.19 -8.77 5.04
CA GLY A 83 -15.62 -8.52 5.13
C GLY A 83 -16.24 -8.03 3.85
N ASP A 84 -15.44 -7.52 2.91
CA ASP A 84 -15.94 -7.14 1.59
C ASP A 84 -15.99 -8.37 0.67
N ASP A 85 -16.86 -8.30 -0.34
CA ASP A 85 -17.01 -9.36 -1.33
C ASP A 85 -16.41 -8.97 -2.69
N ARG A 86 -15.69 -7.84 -2.77
CA ARG A 86 -15.19 -7.30 -4.03
C ARG A 86 -13.73 -6.93 -3.90
N ASP A 87 -12.94 -7.34 -4.90
CA ASP A 87 -11.54 -6.94 -5.01
C ASP A 87 -11.43 -5.53 -5.62
N SER A 88 -10.48 -4.79 -5.15
CA SER A 88 -10.02 -3.56 -5.79
C SER A 88 -8.58 -3.77 -6.25
N ARG A 89 -7.97 -2.73 -6.81
CA ARG A 89 -6.61 -2.82 -7.32
C ARG A 89 -5.79 -1.64 -6.79
N VAL A 90 -4.57 -1.96 -6.35
CA VAL A 90 -3.61 -0.95 -5.92
C VAL A 90 -2.40 -1.01 -6.84
N THR A 91 -2.04 0.12 -7.42
CA THR A 91 -0.83 0.26 -8.22
C THR A 91 0.07 1.28 -7.53
N ILE A 92 1.29 0.87 -7.22
CA ILE A 92 2.28 1.73 -6.57
C ILE A 92 3.43 1.91 -7.54
N THR A 93 3.80 3.16 -7.80
CA THR A 93 4.96 3.47 -8.64
C THR A 93 5.98 4.26 -7.83
N LEU A 94 7.26 3.96 -8.05
CA LEU A 94 8.38 4.58 -7.38
C LEU A 94 9.33 5.12 -8.44
N ALA A 95 9.62 6.42 -8.37
CA ALA A 95 10.56 7.05 -9.30
C ALA A 95 11.61 7.83 -8.51
N ALA A 96 12.88 7.60 -8.82
CA ALA A 96 13.98 8.30 -8.16
C ALA A 96 13.94 9.79 -8.52
N ARG A 97 14.11 10.66 -7.50
CA ARG A 97 14.21 12.11 -7.70
C ARG A 97 14.99 12.71 -6.54
N ASP A 98 16.03 13.45 -6.87
CA ASP A 98 16.83 14.23 -5.90
C ASP A 98 17.29 13.40 -4.68
N GLY A 99 17.73 12.16 -4.94
CA GLY A 99 18.19 11.27 -3.88
C GLY A 99 17.10 10.54 -3.12
N GLY A 100 15.86 10.88 -3.38
CA GLY A 100 14.69 10.24 -2.76
C GLY A 100 13.78 9.61 -3.80
N THR A 101 12.53 9.45 -3.46
CA THR A 101 11.55 8.74 -4.28
C THR A 101 10.24 9.50 -4.38
N ASP A 102 9.77 9.71 -5.61
CA ASP A 102 8.37 10.07 -5.83
C ASP A 102 7.54 8.80 -5.77
N LEU A 103 6.61 8.74 -4.83
CA LEU A 103 5.77 7.59 -4.60
C LEU A 103 4.34 7.95 -4.98
N VAL A 104 3.73 7.16 -5.86
CA VAL A 104 2.34 7.36 -6.27
C VAL A 104 1.58 6.07 -6.01
N VAL A 105 0.44 6.19 -5.32
CA VAL A 105 -0.50 5.08 -5.09
C VAL A 105 -1.78 5.39 -5.83
N VAL A 106 -2.22 4.45 -6.67
CA VAL A 106 -3.53 4.51 -7.32
C VAL A 106 -4.34 3.31 -6.82
N HIS A 107 -5.43 3.59 -6.12
CA HIS A 107 -6.33 2.56 -5.63
C HIS A 107 -7.63 2.68 -6.43
N ASP A 108 -7.84 1.78 -7.39
CA ASP A 108 -8.95 1.88 -8.33
C ASP A 108 -9.88 0.65 -8.26
N LEU A 109 -10.85 0.60 -9.16
CA LEU A 109 -11.92 -0.38 -9.20
C LEU A 109 -12.85 -0.24 -7.99
N VAL A 110 -13.13 0.99 -7.60
CA VAL A 110 -13.97 1.34 -6.45
C VAL A 110 -15.00 2.39 -6.87
N ASP A 111 -16.02 2.56 -6.06
CA ASP A 111 -16.99 3.66 -6.25
C ASP A 111 -16.44 4.96 -5.64
N ALA A 112 -17.13 6.07 -5.90
CA ALA A 112 -16.64 7.39 -5.48
C ALA A 112 -16.53 7.53 -3.96
N ALA A 113 -17.49 7.00 -3.22
CA ALA A 113 -17.47 7.09 -1.76
C ALA A 113 -16.33 6.28 -1.17
N THR A 114 -16.09 5.08 -1.69
CA THR A 114 -14.99 4.22 -1.26
C THR A 114 -13.64 4.83 -1.63
N ALA A 115 -13.53 5.43 -2.82
CA ALA A 115 -12.31 6.11 -3.23
C ALA A 115 -11.92 7.21 -2.25
N GLU A 116 -12.88 7.99 -1.77
CA GLU A 116 -12.61 9.05 -0.82
C GLU A 116 -12.14 8.50 0.53
N MET A 117 -12.73 7.40 1.00
CA MET A 117 -12.29 6.72 2.22
C MET A 117 -10.85 6.19 2.08
N TYR A 118 -10.54 5.59 0.94
CA TYR A 118 -9.20 5.04 0.70
C TYR A 118 -8.16 6.14 0.53
N ARG A 119 -8.53 7.28 -0.07
CA ARG A 119 -7.63 8.43 -0.14
C ARG A 119 -7.19 8.85 1.27
N ALA A 120 -8.14 9.04 2.17
CA ALA A 120 -7.84 9.44 3.54
C ALA A 120 -7.01 8.38 4.26
N GLY A 121 -7.33 7.10 4.05
CA GLY A 121 -6.59 6.00 4.64
C GLY A 121 -5.15 5.93 4.16
N TRP A 122 -4.92 6.06 2.84
CA TRP A 122 -3.57 6.06 2.29
C TRP A 122 -2.76 7.27 2.75
N GLU A 123 -3.38 8.45 2.81
CA GLU A 123 -2.68 9.64 3.32
C GLU A 123 -2.22 9.43 4.75
N SER A 124 -3.07 8.85 5.58
CA SER A 124 -2.74 8.55 6.98
C SER A 124 -1.61 7.52 7.08
N CYS A 125 -1.67 6.44 6.30
CA CYS A 125 -0.63 5.41 6.30
C CYS A 125 0.71 5.97 5.83
N LEU A 126 0.72 6.65 4.69
CA LEU A 126 1.96 7.15 4.08
C LEU A 126 2.60 8.25 4.92
N ALA A 127 1.83 8.94 5.78
CA ALA A 127 2.38 9.93 6.69
C ALA A 127 3.31 9.29 7.73
N ARG A 128 3.17 8.00 8.01
CA ARG A 128 4.05 7.29 8.96
C ARG A 128 5.32 6.74 8.32
N LEU A 129 5.35 6.63 6.99
CA LEU A 129 6.48 6.02 6.28
C LEU A 129 7.79 6.79 6.45
N PRO A 130 7.84 8.14 6.35
CA PRO A 130 9.09 8.86 6.53
C PRO A 130 9.75 8.61 7.88
N GLY A 131 8.98 8.51 8.95
CA GLY A 131 9.52 8.23 10.28
C GLY A 131 10.16 6.86 10.37
N TYR A 132 9.58 5.88 9.71
CA TYR A 132 10.13 4.53 9.66
C TYR A 132 11.45 4.50 8.88
N LEU A 133 11.54 5.26 7.79
CA LEU A 133 12.72 5.28 6.91
C LEU A 133 13.81 6.26 7.36
N ALA A 134 13.53 7.08 8.35
CA ALA A 134 14.50 8.06 8.85
C ALA A 134 15.69 7.40 9.54
#